data_455c40b10fca105b3a1e20589518fb95
#
_entry.id   455c40b10fca105b3a1e20589518fb95
#
_cell.length_a   1.000
_cell.length_b   1.000
_cell.length_c   1.000
_cell.angle_alpha   90.00
_cell.angle_beta   90.00
_cell.angle_gamma   90.00
#
_symmetry.space_group_name_H-M   'P 1'
#
loop_
_entity.id
_entity.type
_entity.pdbx_description
1 polymer ?
#
loop_
_entity_poly.entity_id
_entity_poly.type
_entity_poly.pdbx_seq_one_letter_code
_entity_poly.pdbx_strand_id
1 'polypeptide(L)'
;MTFGSTRRQFKQRLPVLVTFSVLSIVGHGVPGHADEETPAIPVTAVIAKSATIHRVINGIGTVAPLQSVTARPRIDGQVTEIPFTEGQIVEKGSILLRLDDRELLSNLASARAKKAQDEAQLQSAKADAERYATLAEKGVASTSVLEQKNASSQQYAAAVQYDEAMIQNAETQLGFATVLAPFTGQTGFKQVDVGSVVSANSTNGIVTITQMDPIGVSFVAPGDRFGEIRDALQRGIATVELSTTDGTRDLTAGKLTIMDNAVDASNGSIHLRATFDNKNGILWPGLPVATRLTVEIRKGVVVPDKALARGRDGLYAYVVGPDGKVVRRSVKTAFVTDAMALVNEGINDGDEVVMDGQSRIGDGMKVSVTPWSGAPTGELSGGVSQ
;
A
#
# COMPACT_ATOMS: atom_id res chain seq x y z
N MET A 1 -65.71 34.25 -2.86
CA MET A 1 -66.20 34.62 -1.55
C MET A 1 -65.11 35.50 -0.94
N THR A 2 -65.16 36.72 -1.13
CA THR A 2 -65.89 37.86 -0.54
C THR A 2 -65.34 38.32 0.81
N PHE A 3 -64.94 39.60 0.77
CA PHE A 3 -64.98 40.64 1.81
C PHE A 3 -63.84 40.65 2.83
N GLY A 4 -63.19 41.75 3.21
CA GLY A 4 -63.45 43.18 3.03
C GLY A 4 -62.52 43.90 4.01
N SER A 5 -61.84 44.91 3.59
CA SER A 5 -62.03 46.32 3.91
C SER A 5 -62.04 46.70 5.40
N THR A 6 -61.12 47.52 5.88
CA THR A 6 -61.48 48.90 6.28
C THR A 6 -60.24 49.72 6.73
N ARG A 7 -60.11 50.90 6.15
CA ARG A 7 -59.32 52.10 6.50
C ARG A 7 -59.71 52.65 7.88
N ARG A 8 -58.79 53.33 8.56
CA ARG A 8 -59.05 54.64 9.16
C ARG A 8 -57.78 55.44 9.39
N GLN A 9 -57.76 56.60 8.77
CA GLN A 9 -56.90 57.75 9.01
C GLN A 9 -57.32 58.45 10.30
N PHE A 10 -56.39 59.12 11.00
CA PHE A 10 -56.69 60.32 11.76
C PHE A 10 -55.52 61.29 11.74
N LYS A 11 -55.81 62.50 11.27
CA LYS A 11 -54.99 63.73 11.29
C LYS A 11 -55.22 64.44 12.62
N GLN A 12 -54.22 65.21 13.10
CA GLN A 12 -54.28 66.63 13.56
C GLN A 12 -53.05 66.96 14.39
N ARG A 13 -52.25 67.90 14.00
CA ARG A 13 -52.21 69.39 14.03
C ARG A 13 -51.35 69.90 15.19
N LEU A 14 -50.38 70.76 14.77
CA LEU A 14 -49.54 71.73 15.47
C LEU A 14 -50.29 72.62 16.47
N PRO A 15 -49.56 73.32 17.43
CA PRO A 15 -48.98 74.61 17.02
C PRO A 15 -47.60 74.99 17.62
N VAL A 16 -47.03 75.95 16.93
CA VAL A 16 -45.91 76.87 17.13
C VAL A 16 -45.93 77.60 18.46
N LEU A 17 -44.73 77.83 19.06
CA LEU A 17 -44.41 79.04 19.82
C LEU A 17 -42.95 79.38 19.65
N VAL A 18 -42.79 80.62 19.16
CA VAL A 18 -41.56 81.41 18.95
C VAL A 18 -41.26 82.12 20.24
N THR A 19 -40.00 82.13 20.71
CA THR A 19 -39.45 83.21 21.54
C THR A 19 -37.99 83.40 21.23
N PHE A 20 -37.70 84.67 20.85
CA PHE A 20 -36.40 85.31 20.61
C PHE A 20 -35.69 85.56 21.97
N SER A 21 -34.41 85.43 22.07
CA SER A 21 -33.48 86.39 22.67
C SER A 21 -32.01 86.07 22.61
N VAL A 22 -31.29 86.86 21.88
CA VAL A 22 -30.06 87.67 22.20
C VAL A 22 -28.74 86.90 22.48
N LEU A 23 -27.90 86.98 21.50
CA LEU A 23 -26.51 87.37 21.32
C LEU A 23 -25.61 87.46 22.56
N SER A 24 -24.55 86.64 22.60
CA SER A 24 -23.23 86.94 23.19
C SER A 24 -22.11 86.25 22.42
N ILE A 25 -21.28 87.03 21.76
CA ILE A 25 -20.03 86.65 21.10
C ILE A 25 -18.94 86.53 22.15
N VAL A 26 -18.30 85.40 22.36
CA VAL A 26 -16.95 85.31 22.95
C VAL A 26 -16.18 84.13 22.33
N GLY A 27 -15.07 84.44 21.70
CA GLY A 27 -13.81 83.75 21.82
C GLY A 27 -13.59 82.46 21.01
N HIS A 28 -12.78 82.59 20.02
CA HIS A 28 -12.09 81.58 19.23
C HIS A 28 -11.42 80.46 20.07
N GLY A 29 -11.83 79.24 19.89
CA GLY A 29 -11.04 78.05 20.13
C GLY A 29 -11.22 77.17 18.92
N VAL A 30 -10.20 77.03 18.08
CA VAL A 30 -10.14 75.99 17.02
C VAL A 30 -10.07 74.64 17.72
N PRO A 31 -11.05 73.74 17.58
CA PRO A 31 -10.85 72.40 18.05
C PRO A 31 -9.85 71.74 17.10
N GLY A 32 -8.69 71.37 17.66
CA GLY A 32 -7.79 70.45 16.99
C GLY A 32 -8.59 69.22 16.53
N HIS A 33 -8.36 68.85 15.28
CA HIS A 33 -8.78 67.55 14.78
C HIS A 33 -8.16 66.50 15.70
N ALA A 34 -8.91 66.00 16.66
CA ALA A 34 -8.65 64.68 17.21
C ALA A 34 -8.80 63.71 16.05
N ASP A 35 -7.73 63.08 15.65
CA ASP A 35 -7.79 61.88 14.81
C ASP A 35 -8.79 60.94 15.47
N GLU A 36 -9.99 60.83 14.95
CA GLU A 36 -10.92 59.77 15.30
C GLU A 36 -10.21 58.44 14.97
N GLU A 37 -9.55 57.83 15.97
CA GLU A 37 -9.07 56.45 15.84
C GLU A 37 -10.25 55.56 15.48
N THR A 38 -10.33 55.26 14.21
CA THR A 38 -11.33 54.28 13.71
C THR A 38 -11.22 53.02 14.60
N PRO A 39 -12.30 52.57 15.24
CA PRO A 39 -12.23 51.42 16.16
C PRO A 39 -11.70 50.21 15.39
N ALA A 40 -10.64 49.63 15.97
CA ALA A 40 -10.00 48.42 15.37
C ALA A 40 -11.00 47.30 15.31
N ILE A 41 -11.18 46.73 14.13
CA ILE A 41 -12.12 45.61 13.90
C ILE A 41 -11.52 44.31 14.45
N PRO A 42 -12.22 43.59 15.32
CA PRO A 42 -11.71 42.32 15.84
C PRO A 42 -11.65 41.24 14.76
N VAL A 43 -10.47 40.61 14.63
CA VAL A 43 -10.20 39.53 13.69
C VAL A 43 -9.42 38.43 14.39
N THR A 44 -9.57 37.20 13.91
CA THR A 44 -8.71 36.09 14.34
C THR A 44 -7.62 35.89 13.28
N ALA A 45 -6.36 35.85 13.72
CA ALA A 45 -5.23 35.63 12.81
C ALA A 45 -4.37 34.43 13.22
N VAL A 46 -3.65 33.88 12.26
CA VAL A 46 -2.71 32.78 12.42
C VAL A 46 -1.35 33.17 11.84
N ILE A 47 -0.28 32.74 12.49
CA ILE A 47 1.07 32.95 11.98
C ILE A 47 1.33 31.89 10.90
N ALA A 48 1.63 32.31 9.69
CA ALA A 48 2.08 31.46 8.61
C ALA A 48 3.42 30.80 8.96
N LYS A 49 3.53 29.50 8.81
CA LYS A 49 4.75 28.75 9.15
C LYS A 49 5.18 27.86 8.02
N SER A 50 6.50 27.73 7.86
CA SER A 50 7.06 26.70 6.97
C SER A 50 6.82 25.31 7.55
N ALA A 51 6.11 24.47 6.80
CA ALA A 51 5.85 23.09 7.17
C ALA A 51 6.02 22.16 5.94
N THR A 52 6.14 20.87 6.23
CA THR A 52 6.10 19.84 5.19
C THR A 52 4.66 19.37 5.04
N ILE A 53 4.14 19.39 3.82
CA ILE A 53 2.81 18.88 3.50
C ILE A 53 2.94 17.68 2.59
N HIS A 54 2.15 16.65 2.90
CA HIS A 54 2.02 15.44 2.11
C HIS A 54 0.73 15.52 1.30
N ARG A 55 0.86 15.40 -0.01
CA ARG A 55 -0.29 15.19 -0.88
C ARG A 55 -0.59 13.72 -0.90
N VAL A 56 -1.79 13.35 -0.48
CA VAL A 56 -2.19 11.96 -0.32
C VAL A 56 -3.42 11.63 -1.17
N ILE A 57 -3.51 10.36 -1.54
CA ILE A 57 -4.69 9.76 -2.16
C ILE A 57 -5.27 8.78 -1.14
N ASN A 58 -6.50 9.04 -0.73
CA ASN A 58 -7.23 8.16 0.19
C ASN A 58 -7.92 7.06 -0.61
N GLY A 59 -7.97 5.86 -0.03
CA GLY A 59 -8.65 4.72 -0.62
C GLY A 59 -9.06 3.71 0.43
N ILE A 60 -9.77 2.69 0.00
CA ILE A 60 -10.09 1.52 0.81
C ILE A 60 -9.39 0.33 0.17
N GLY A 61 -8.74 -0.49 0.97
CA GLY A 61 -8.04 -1.68 0.55
C GLY A 61 -8.44 -2.90 1.34
N THR A 62 -7.96 -4.03 0.88
CA THR A 62 -8.09 -5.31 1.56
C THR A 62 -6.72 -5.90 1.79
N VAL A 63 -6.47 -6.37 2.99
CA VAL A 63 -5.26 -7.09 3.33
C VAL A 63 -5.24 -8.40 2.54
N ALA A 64 -4.16 -8.65 1.82
CA ALA A 64 -3.97 -9.83 1.00
C ALA A 64 -2.56 -10.39 1.22
N PRO A 65 -2.39 -11.71 1.35
CA PRO A 65 -1.07 -12.28 1.48
C PRO A 65 -0.28 -12.10 0.18
N LEU A 66 1.05 -11.95 0.28
CA LEU A 66 1.90 -11.92 -0.89
C LEU A 66 1.99 -13.30 -1.54
N GLN A 67 1.96 -14.36 -0.73
CA GLN A 67 1.92 -15.75 -1.17
C GLN A 67 0.89 -16.54 -0.35
N SER A 68 0.05 -17.31 -1.05
CA SER A 68 -0.88 -18.25 -0.44
C SER A 68 -0.96 -19.47 -1.35
N VAL A 69 -0.70 -20.65 -0.80
CA VAL A 69 -0.70 -21.91 -1.56
C VAL A 69 -1.43 -22.98 -0.77
N THR A 70 -2.33 -23.67 -1.41
CA THR A 70 -2.92 -24.90 -0.90
C THR A 70 -2.02 -26.07 -1.27
N ALA A 71 -1.36 -26.66 -0.28
CA ALA A 71 -0.52 -27.83 -0.47
C ALA A 71 -1.38 -29.03 -0.90
N ARG A 72 -0.91 -29.76 -1.93
CA ARG A 72 -1.60 -30.92 -2.51
C ARG A 72 -0.61 -32.07 -2.68
N PRO A 73 -1.03 -33.33 -2.50
CA PRO A 73 -0.20 -34.46 -2.81
C PRO A 73 0.03 -34.53 -4.33
N ARG A 74 1.17 -35.09 -4.74
CA ARG A 74 1.50 -35.32 -6.15
C ARG A 74 1.27 -36.75 -6.60
N ILE A 75 1.09 -37.65 -5.63
CA ILE A 75 0.80 -39.07 -5.79
C ILE A 75 -0.36 -39.47 -4.90
N ASP A 76 -1.01 -40.54 -5.24
CA ASP A 76 -2.03 -41.17 -4.41
C ASP A 76 -1.37 -41.95 -3.26
N GLY A 77 -2.01 -42.01 -2.10
CA GLY A 77 -1.49 -42.76 -0.97
C GLY A 77 -2.27 -42.52 0.31
N GLN A 78 -1.98 -43.33 1.32
CA GLN A 78 -2.52 -43.19 2.66
C GLN A 78 -1.65 -42.25 3.47
N VAL A 79 -2.27 -41.32 4.21
CA VAL A 79 -1.58 -40.40 5.12
C VAL A 79 -1.10 -41.18 6.37
N THR A 80 0.19 -41.15 6.59
CA THR A 80 0.82 -41.78 7.77
C THR A 80 1.09 -40.78 8.88
N GLU A 81 1.43 -39.55 8.55
CA GLU A 81 1.82 -38.53 9.51
C GLU A 81 1.47 -37.11 9.04
N ILE A 82 1.04 -36.27 10.00
CA ILE A 82 0.84 -34.82 9.81
C ILE A 82 1.53 -34.13 10.99
N PRO A 83 2.79 -33.67 10.83
CA PRO A 83 3.63 -33.25 11.98
C PRO A 83 3.41 -31.76 12.36
N PHE A 84 2.49 -31.03 11.74
CA PHE A 84 2.18 -29.65 12.11
C PHE A 84 0.87 -29.55 12.90
N THR A 85 0.74 -28.45 13.66
CA THR A 85 -0.51 -28.05 14.31
C THR A 85 -1.20 -26.97 13.48
N GLU A 86 -2.53 -27.00 13.42
CA GLU A 86 -3.33 -25.98 12.73
C GLU A 86 -3.05 -24.57 13.29
N GLY A 87 -2.89 -23.59 12.42
CA GLY A 87 -2.52 -22.23 12.81
C GLY A 87 -1.04 -22.01 13.11
N GLN A 88 -0.21 -23.07 13.09
CA GLN A 88 1.22 -22.97 13.34
C GLN A 88 1.94 -22.25 12.18
N ILE A 89 2.98 -21.51 12.50
CA ILE A 89 3.94 -21.01 11.49
C ILE A 89 4.90 -22.15 11.16
N VAL A 90 4.96 -22.51 9.89
CA VAL A 90 5.89 -23.50 9.34
C VAL A 90 6.95 -22.80 8.50
N GLU A 91 8.19 -23.27 8.58
CA GLU A 91 9.29 -22.79 7.77
C GLU A 91 9.28 -23.44 6.38
N LYS A 92 9.86 -22.78 5.39
CA LYS A 92 10.10 -23.36 4.06
C LYS A 92 10.86 -24.68 4.20
N GLY A 93 10.33 -25.75 3.58
CA GLY A 93 10.91 -27.09 3.61
C GLY A 93 10.45 -27.94 4.81
N SER A 94 9.66 -27.40 5.75
CA SER A 94 9.05 -28.21 6.82
C SER A 94 8.10 -29.25 6.25
N ILE A 95 8.06 -30.43 6.86
CA ILE A 95 7.18 -31.51 6.44
C ILE A 95 5.75 -31.18 6.86
N LEU A 96 4.84 -31.20 5.91
CA LEU A 96 3.40 -30.99 6.13
C LEU A 96 2.67 -32.32 6.25
N LEU A 97 3.09 -33.32 5.47
CA LEU A 97 2.41 -34.61 5.42
C LEU A 97 3.37 -35.65 4.89
N ARG A 98 3.25 -36.87 5.41
CA ARG A 98 3.87 -38.09 4.87
C ARG A 98 2.81 -39.08 4.41
N LEU A 99 3.04 -39.65 3.25
CA LEU A 99 2.27 -40.77 2.71
C LEU A 99 2.99 -42.10 3.06
N ASP A 100 2.26 -43.20 2.97
CA ASP A 100 2.86 -44.53 3.05
C ASP A 100 3.79 -44.72 1.84
N ASP A 101 5.08 -44.84 2.14
CA ASP A 101 6.16 -44.93 1.16
C ASP A 101 6.73 -46.32 0.97
N ARG A 102 6.17 -47.36 1.65
CA ARG A 102 6.69 -48.72 1.65
C ARG A 102 6.79 -49.32 0.25
N GLU A 103 5.79 -49.11 -0.59
CA GLU A 103 5.82 -49.57 -1.98
C GLU A 103 6.90 -48.85 -2.78
N LEU A 104 7.00 -47.53 -2.62
CA LEU A 104 8.00 -46.69 -3.32
C LEU A 104 9.43 -47.05 -2.92
N LEU A 105 9.66 -47.34 -1.65
CA LEU A 105 10.96 -47.85 -1.13
C LEU A 105 11.29 -49.23 -1.75
N SER A 106 10.31 -50.12 -1.88
CA SER A 106 10.49 -51.43 -2.52
C SER A 106 10.83 -51.30 -3.99
N ASN A 107 10.15 -50.38 -4.72
CA ASN A 107 10.44 -50.09 -6.11
C ASN A 107 11.85 -49.52 -6.32
N LEU A 108 12.28 -48.59 -5.44
CA LEU A 108 13.64 -48.06 -5.45
C LEU A 108 14.69 -49.17 -5.19
N ALA A 109 14.44 -50.01 -4.20
CA ALA A 109 15.33 -51.14 -3.89
C ALA A 109 15.47 -52.11 -5.07
N SER A 110 14.35 -52.39 -5.75
CA SER A 110 14.33 -53.25 -6.95
C SER A 110 15.13 -52.65 -8.11
N ALA A 111 14.97 -51.33 -8.38
CA ALA A 111 15.73 -50.63 -9.41
C ALA A 111 17.26 -50.64 -9.09
N ARG A 112 17.64 -50.42 -7.84
CA ARG A 112 19.05 -50.51 -7.39
C ARG A 112 19.65 -51.90 -7.55
N ALA A 113 18.86 -52.95 -7.22
CA ALA A 113 19.31 -54.32 -7.40
C ALA A 113 19.50 -54.69 -8.89
N LYS A 114 18.64 -54.20 -9.75
CA LYS A 114 18.79 -54.37 -11.22
C LYS A 114 20.04 -53.72 -11.78
N LYS A 115 20.32 -52.45 -11.35
CA LYS A 115 21.57 -51.79 -11.71
C LYS A 115 22.78 -52.56 -11.25
N ALA A 116 22.82 -53.07 -10.02
CA ALA A 116 23.93 -53.87 -9.52
C ALA A 116 24.15 -55.16 -10.33
N GLN A 117 23.08 -55.80 -10.80
CA GLN A 117 23.17 -56.94 -11.69
C GLN A 117 23.82 -56.58 -13.04
N ASP A 118 23.35 -55.48 -13.68
CA ASP A 118 23.86 -55.07 -14.99
C ASP A 118 25.27 -54.47 -14.93
N GLU A 119 25.64 -53.83 -13.84
CA GLU A 119 27.04 -53.43 -13.51
C GLU A 119 27.99 -54.62 -13.47
N ALA A 120 27.58 -55.73 -12.85
CA ALA A 120 28.38 -56.96 -12.82
C ALA A 120 28.54 -57.58 -14.21
N GLN A 121 27.46 -57.53 -15.04
CA GLN A 121 27.54 -57.98 -16.42
C GLN A 121 28.43 -57.09 -17.31
N LEU A 122 28.35 -55.74 -17.10
CA LEU A 122 29.21 -54.77 -17.76
C LEU A 122 30.68 -55.00 -17.42
N GLN A 123 30.98 -55.25 -16.15
CA GLN A 123 32.34 -55.51 -15.68
C GLN A 123 32.92 -56.76 -16.39
N SER A 124 32.12 -57.85 -16.43
CA SER A 124 32.50 -59.08 -17.14
C SER A 124 32.73 -58.81 -18.66
N ALA A 125 31.79 -58.10 -19.30
CA ALA A 125 31.87 -57.83 -20.74
C ALA A 125 33.09 -56.90 -21.08
N LYS A 126 33.40 -55.92 -20.21
CA LYS A 126 34.61 -55.10 -20.36
C LYS A 126 35.89 -55.90 -20.24
N ALA A 127 36.01 -56.78 -19.21
CA ALA A 127 37.16 -57.66 -19.06
C ALA A 127 37.33 -58.61 -20.27
N ASP A 128 36.24 -59.12 -20.83
CA ASP A 128 36.29 -59.89 -22.06
C ASP A 128 36.75 -59.06 -23.25
N ALA A 129 36.24 -57.86 -23.45
CA ALA A 129 36.63 -56.98 -24.55
C ALA A 129 38.13 -56.63 -24.49
N GLU A 130 38.65 -56.30 -23.31
CA GLU A 130 40.08 -56.02 -23.08
C GLU A 130 40.93 -57.24 -23.36
N ARG A 131 40.52 -58.43 -22.92
CA ARG A 131 41.20 -59.68 -23.19
C ARG A 131 41.32 -59.96 -24.69
N TYR A 132 40.16 -59.87 -25.41
CA TYR A 132 40.08 -60.08 -26.83
C TYR A 132 40.81 -59.00 -27.63
N ALA A 133 40.92 -57.79 -27.17
CA ALA A 133 41.73 -56.72 -27.80
C ALA A 133 43.21 -57.14 -27.76
N THR A 134 43.73 -57.60 -26.62
CA THR A 134 45.12 -58.11 -26.51
C THR A 134 45.34 -59.34 -27.40
N LEU A 135 44.41 -60.26 -27.54
CA LEU A 135 44.51 -61.42 -28.40
C LEU A 135 44.48 -61.05 -29.88
N ALA A 136 43.69 -60.08 -30.28
CA ALA A 136 43.65 -59.58 -31.65
C ALA A 136 44.96 -58.88 -32.05
N GLU A 137 45.55 -58.09 -31.16
CA GLU A 137 46.86 -57.48 -31.35
C GLU A 137 47.98 -58.50 -31.58
N LYS A 138 47.86 -59.66 -30.92
CA LYS A 138 48.76 -60.77 -31.10
C LYS A 138 48.45 -61.69 -32.29
N GLY A 139 47.42 -61.35 -33.10
CA GLY A 139 46.97 -62.13 -34.26
C GLY A 139 46.29 -63.48 -33.91
N VAL A 140 45.88 -63.69 -32.65
CA VAL A 140 45.25 -64.94 -32.18
C VAL A 140 43.71 -64.91 -32.29
N ALA A 141 43.10 -63.70 -32.19
CA ALA A 141 41.63 -63.54 -32.34
C ALA A 141 41.32 -62.78 -33.60
N SER A 142 40.12 -63.03 -34.20
CA SER A 142 39.64 -62.27 -35.34
C SER A 142 39.09 -60.90 -34.94
N THR A 143 39.19 -59.89 -35.79
CA THR A 143 38.61 -58.57 -35.59
C THR A 143 37.10 -58.62 -35.39
N SER A 144 36.39 -59.50 -36.06
CA SER A 144 34.94 -59.70 -35.89
C SER A 144 34.56 -60.13 -34.48
N VAL A 145 35.36 -61.01 -33.80
CA VAL A 145 35.10 -61.41 -32.42
C VAL A 145 35.35 -60.24 -31.46
N LEU A 146 36.41 -59.43 -31.68
CA LEU A 146 36.68 -58.22 -30.91
C LEU A 146 35.53 -57.24 -31.02
N GLU A 147 35.06 -56.97 -32.24
CA GLU A 147 33.90 -56.07 -32.49
C GLU A 147 32.63 -56.55 -31.74
N GLN A 148 32.35 -57.90 -31.77
CA GLN A 148 31.24 -58.47 -31.00
C GLN A 148 31.38 -58.28 -29.51
N LYS A 149 32.59 -58.43 -28.91
CA LYS A 149 32.83 -58.18 -27.49
C LYS A 149 32.69 -56.73 -27.12
N ASN A 150 33.19 -55.83 -27.94
CA ASN A 150 32.98 -54.39 -27.78
C ASN A 150 31.49 -53.98 -27.83
N ALA A 151 30.76 -54.54 -28.80
CA ALA A 151 29.34 -54.29 -28.90
C ALA A 151 28.56 -54.79 -27.66
N SER A 152 28.94 -55.98 -27.14
CA SER A 152 28.37 -56.49 -25.88
C SER A 152 28.67 -55.60 -24.67
N SER A 153 29.90 -55.11 -24.55
CA SER A 153 30.28 -54.15 -23.50
C SER A 153 29.49 -52.84 -23.59
N GLN A 154 29.31 -52.31 -24.82
CA GLN A 154 28.48 -51.11 -25.06
C GLN A 154 27.01 -51.35 -24.72
N GLN A 155 26.48 -52.54 -25.05
CA GLN A 155 25.10 -52.91 -24.70
C GLN A 155 24.84 -52.90 -23.22
N TYR A 156 25.75 -53.53 -22.41
CA TYR A 156 25.62 -53.49 -20.93
C TYR A 156 25.88 -52.10 -20.36
N ALA A 157 26.76 -51.29 -20.94
CA ALA A 157 26.94 -49.90 -20.55
C ALA A 157 25.66 -49.11 -20.74
N ALA A 158 24.96 -49.28 -21.85
CA ALA A 158 23.65 -48.66 -22.11
C ALA A 158 22.57 -49.16 -21.14
N ALA A 159 22.59 -50.46 -20.76
CA ALA A 159 21.67 -51.00 -19.73
C ALA A 159 21.88 -50.35 -18.37
N VAL A 160 23.12 -50.19 -17.92
CA VAL A 160 23.44 -49.45 -16.66
C VAL A 160 22.93 -48.01 -16.67
N GLN A 161 23.09 -47.27 -17.79
CA GLN A 161 22.56 -45.92 -17.94
C GLN A 161 21.01 -45.92 -17.88
N TYR A 162 20.36 -46.88 -18.47
CA TYR A 162 18.91 -47.03 -18.33
C TYR A 162 18.49 -47.25 -16.87
N ASP A 163 19.18 -48.15 -16.17
CA ASP A 163 18.90 -48.42 -14.76
C ASP A 163 19.12 -47.19 -13.88
N GLU A 164 20.14 -46.36 -14.17
CA GLU A 164 20.35 -45.10 -13.48
C GLU A 164 19.14 -44.16 -13.63
N ALA A 165 18.58 -44.05 -14.84
CA ALA A 165 17.40 -43.27 -15.09
C ALA A 165 16.16 -43.82 -14.34
N MET A 166 16.04 -45.17 -14.24
CA MET A 166 14.98 -45.81 -13.49
C MET A 166 15.09 -45.57 -11.96
N ILE A 167 16.30 -45.56 -11.43
CA ILE A 167 16.56 -45.21 -10.02
C ILE A 167 16.15 -43.78 -9.75
N GLN A 168 16.55 -42.82 -10.63
CA GLN A 168 16.22 -41.42 -10.47
C GLN A 168 14.68 -41.17 -10.52
N ASN A 169 13.99 -41.95 -11.39
CA ASN A 169 12.53 -41.90 -11.43
C ASN A 169 11.94 -42.41 -10.10
N ALA A 170 12.39 -43.55 -9.59
CA ALA A 170 11.93 -44.11 -8.33
C ALA A 170 12.22 -43.16 -7.13
N GLU A 171 13.39 -42.53 -7.08
CA GLU A 171 13.74 -41.53 -6.06
C GLU A 171 12.83 -40.28 -6.15
N THR A 172 12.49 -39.83 -7.36
CA THR A 172 11.55 -38.73 -7.58
C THR A 172 10.16 -39.06 -7.08
N GLN A 173 9.65 -40.29 -7.37
CA GLN A 173 8.37 -40.77 -6.87
C GLN A 173 8.37 -40.89 -5.34
N LEU A 174 9.43 -41.39 -4.76
CA LEU A 174 9.60 -41.48 -3.30
C LEU A 174 9.60 -40.08 -2.66
N GLY A 175 10.25 -39.10 -3.30
CA GLY A 175 10.23 -37.69 -2.87
C GLY A 175 8.83 -37.08 -2.82
N PHE A 176 7.91 -37.54 -3.67
CA PHE A 176 6.51 -37.06 -3.66
C PHE A 176 5.69 -37.63 -2.50
N ALA A 177 6.16 -38.69 -1.81
CA ALA A 177 5.51 -39.22 -0.61
C ALA A 177 5.63 -38.23 0.59
N THR A 178 6.54 -37.26 0.52
CA THR A 178 6.68 -36.23 1.54
C THR A 178 6.30 -34.88 0.97
N VAL A 179 5.24 -34.27 1.50
CA VAL A 179 4.78 -32.95 1.10
C VAL A 179 5.43 -31.91 2.00
N LEU A 180 6.14 -30.96 1.37
CA LEU A 180 6.89 -29.91 2.05
C LEU A 180 6.23 -28.53 1.88
N ALA A 181 6.46 -27.64 2.86
CA ALA A 181 6.07 -26.25 2.80
C ALA A 181 6.92 -25.49 1.73
N PRO A 182 6.32 -24.85 0.73
CA PRO A 182 7.05 -24.18 -0.34
C PRO A 182 7.70 -22.85 0.11
N PHE A 183 7.15 -22.23 1.13
CA PHE A 183 7.64 -20.99 1.76
C PHE A 183 7.24 -20.97 3.24
N THR A 184 7.87 -20.08 4.00
CA THR A 184 7.54 -19.86 5.43
C THR A 184 6.20 -19.12 5.53
N GLY A 185 5.24 -19.68 6.28
CA GLY A 185 3.92 -19.11 6.43
C GLY A 185 3.08 -19.80 7.50
N GLN A 186 1.92 -19.24 7.76
CA GLN A 186 0.97 -19.80 8.73
C GLN A 186 0.06 -20.82 8.04
N THR A 187 -0.10 -21.98 8.67
CA THR A 187 -1.03 -23.03 8.22
C THR A 187 -2.47 -22.67 8.59
N GLY A 188 -3.40 -22.97 7.68
CA GLY A 188 -4.83 -22.94 7.97
C GLY A 188 -5.31 -24.25 8.62
N PHE A 189 -6.61 -24.51 8.47
CA PHE A 189 -7.22 -25.79 8.88
C PHE A 189 -6.73 -26.93 7.98
N LYS A 190 -6.45 -28.07 8.57
CA LYS A 190 -6.16 -29.31 7.83
C LYS A 190 -7.44 -29.82 7.18
N GLN A 191 -7.30 -30.31 5.95
CA GLN A 191 -8.42 -30.86 5.17
C GLN A 191 -8.43 -32.39 5.16
N VAL A 192 -7.42 -33.00 5.78
CA VAL A 192 -7.21 -34.45 5.80
C VAL A 192 -6.70 -34.87 7.18
N ASP A 193 -6.97 -36.12 7.57
CA ASP A 193 -6.52 -36.71 8.81
C ASP A 193 -5.57 -37.90 8.55
N VAL A 194 -4.78 -38.27 9.57
CA VAL A 194 -3.94 -39.47 9.53
C VAL A 194 -4.83 -40.69 9.31
N GLY A 195 -4.42 -41.59 8.40
CA GLY A 195 -5.20 -42.72 7.96
C GLY A 195 -6.08 -42.50 6.73
N SER A 196 -6.33 -41.25 6.37
CA SER A 196 -7.07 -40.91 5.13
C SER A 196 -6.31 -41.32 3.90
N VAL A 197 -7.03 -41.69 2.83
CA VAL A 197 -6.44 -41.90 1.50
C VAL A 197 -6.62 -40.60 0.71
N VAL A 198 -5.51 -40.06 0.20
CA VAL A 198 -5.49 -38.83 -0.64
C VAL A 198 -5.13 -39.17 -2.06
N SER A 199 -5.60 -38.36 -3.00
CA SER A 199 -5.30 -38.50 -4.44
C SER A 199 -4.70 -37.23 -5.02
N ALA A 200 -3.75 -37.39 -5.93
CA ALA A 200 -3.14 -36.29 -6.70
C ALA A 200 -4.17 -35.45 -7.48
N ASN A 201 -5.29 -36.05 -7.87
CA ASN A 201 -6.38 -35.40 -8.61
C ASN A 201 -7.45 -34.77 -7.70
N SER A 202 -7.29 -34.84 -6.36
CA SER A 202 -8.26 -34.25 -5.45
C SER A 202 -8.28 -32.73 -5.58
N THR A 203 -9.48 -32.16 -5.67
CA THR A 203 -9.69 -30.71 -5.63
C THR A 203 -9.42 -30.13 -4.25
N ASN A 204 -9.62 -30.94 -3.20
CA ASN A 204 -9.32 -30.54 -1.84
C ASN A 204 -7.82 -30.70 -1.55
N GLY A 205 -7.21 -29.68 -1.03
CA GLY A 205 -5.80 -29.74 -0.61
C GLY A 205 -5.62 -30.42 0.75
N ILE A 206 -4.40 -30.44 1.23
CA ILE A 206 -4.01 -30.90 2.59
C ILE A 206 -4.22 -29.77 3.59
N VAL A 207 -3.62 -28.61 3.29
CA VAL A 207 -3.64 -27.40 4.11
C VAL A 207 -3.28 -26.21 3.24
N THR A 208 -3.85 -25.05 3.54
CA THR A 208 -3.43 -23.79 2.92
C THR A 208 -2.36 -23.15 3.80
N ILE A 209 -1.26 -22.74 3.19
CA ILE A 209 -0.19 -21.98 3.84
C ILE A 209 -0.25 -20.56 3.31
N THR A 210 -0.24 -19.60 4.22
CA THR A 210 -0.37 -18.19 3.92
C THR A 210 0.80 -17.42 4.52
N GLN A 211 1.48 -16.64 3.70
CA GLN A 211 2.54 -15.74 4.17
C GLN A 211 1.92 -14.58 4.94
N MET A 212 2.29 -14.47 6.23
CA MET A 212 1.77 -13.43 7.14
C MET A 212 2.72 -12.25 7.29
N ASP A 213 4.03 -12.43 7.06
CA ASP A 213 5.05 -11.40 7.15
C ASP A 213 6.13 -11.65 6.07
N PRO A 214 6.44 -10.64 5.23
CA PRO A 214 5.66 -9.42 5.00
C PRO A 214 4.28 -9.72 4.38
N ILE A 215 3.33 -8.78 4.55
CA ILE A 215 1.96 -8.92 4.04
C ILE A 215 1.66 -7.80 3.05
N GLY A 216 0.74 -8.03 2.12
CA GLY A 216 0.28 -7.06 1.14
C GLY A 216 -1.04 -6.41 1.52
N VAL A 217 -1.30 -5.23 0.97
CA VAL A 217 -2.63 -4.64 0.91
C VAL A 217 -2.90 -4.24 -0.53
N SER A 218 -3.99 -4.74 -1.06
CA SER A 218 -4.47 -4.38 -2.38
C SER A 218 -5.56 -3.31 -2.24
N PHE A 219 -5.43 -2.21 -2.97
CA PHE A 219 -6.36 -1.09 -2.96
C PHE A 219 -6.45 -0.47 -4.34
N VAL A 220 -7.40 0.43 -4.53
CA VAL A 220 -7.61 1.11 -5.81
C VAL A 220 -7.40 2.61 -5.67
N ALA A 221 -6.95 3.23 -6.75
CA ALA A 221 -6.87 4.68 -6.87
C ALA A 221 -7.50 5.13 -8.20
N PRO A 222 -7.97 6.39 -8.31
CA PRO A 222 -8.47 6.93 -9.56
C PRO A 222 -7.41 6.91 -10.65
N GLY A 223 -7.77 6.44 -11.86
CA GLY A 223 -6.84 6.29 -12.97
C GLY A 223 -6.30 7.61 -13.52
N ASP A 224 -7.01 8.73 -13.33
CA ASP A 224 -6.53 10.08 -13.66
C ASP A 224 -5.29 10.48 -12.84
N ARG A 225 -5.08 9.84 -11.68
CA ARG A 225 -3.91 10.03 -10.81
C ARG A 225 -2.70 9.14 -11.18
N PHE A 226 -2.82 8.34 -12.24
CA PHE A 226 -1.76 7.43 -12.70
C PHE A 226 -0.37 8.08 -12.78
N GLY A 227 -0.29 9.28 -13.41
CA GLY A 227 0.97 9.99 -13.58
C GLY A 227 1.63 10.35 -12.24
N GLU A 228 0.84 10.85 -11.28
CA GLU A 228 1.31 11.23 -9.95
C GLU A 228 1.81 10.01 -9.16
N ILE A 229 1.05 8.91 -9.20
CA ILE A 229 1.39 7.66 -8.50
C ILE A 229 2.66 7.05 -9.07
N ARG A 230 2.77 6.99 -10.42
CA ARG A 230 3.97 6.48 -11.11
C ARG A 230 5.21 7.29 -10.73
N ASP A 231 5.11 8.62 -10.77
CA ASP A 231 6.22 9.51 -10.46
C ASP A 231 6.63 9.40 -8.98
N ALA A 232 5.66 9.22 -8.07
CA ALA A 232 5.92 8.96 -6.65
C ALA A 232 6.63 7.62 -6.44
N LEU A 233 6.20 6.57 -7.14
CA LEU A 233 6.81 5.25 -7.09
C LEU A 233 8.26 5.28 -7.60
N GLN A 234 8.52 5.94 -8.73
CA GLN A 234 9.86 6.09 -9.29
C GLN A 234 10.80 6.89 -8.37
N ARG A 235 10.29 7.91 -7.68
CA ARG A 235 11.04 8.69 -6.70
C ARG A 235 11.23 7.99 -5.35
N GLY A 236 10.58 6.86 -5.12
CA GLY A 236 10.65 6.11 -3.86
C GLY A 236 9.95 6.78 -2.67
N ILE A 237 9.06 7.75 -2.92
CA ILE A 237 8.31 8.49 -1.89
C ILE A 237 6.89 7.93 -1.66
N ALA A 238 6.47 6.95 -2.46
CA ALA A 238 5.15 6.35 -2.39
C ALA A 238 4.99 5.50 -1.11
N THR A 239 4.70 6.16 0.00
CA THR A 239 4.42 5.53 1.29
C THR A 239 2.92 5.38 1.46
N VAL A 240 2.50 4.26 2.02
CA VAL A 240 1.09 3.96 2.28
C VAL A 240 0.91 3.78 3.79
N GLU A 241 0.08 4.60 4.39
CA GLU A 241 -0.36 4.48 5.76
C GLU A 241 -1.70 3.74 5.81
N LEU A 242 -1.85 2.85 6.78
CA LEU A 242 -3.07 2.10 7.00
C LEU A 242 -3.73 2.53 8.30
N SER A 243 -5.04 2.65 8.24
CA SER A 243 -5.89 2.83 9.42
C SER A 243 -7.10 1.91 9.36
N THR A 244 -7.80 1.79 10.47
CA THR A 244 -9.11 1.13 10.48
C THR A 244 -10.07 1.89 9.56
N THR A 245 -11.07 1.19 9.01
CA THR A 245 -12.02 1.79 8.04
C THR A 245 -12.83 2.95 8.61
N ASP A 246 -12.97 3.03 9.93
CA ASP A 246 -13.59 4.16 10.64
C ASP A 246 -12.60 5.33 10.89
N GLY A 247 -11.32 5.18 10.53
CA GLY A 247 -10.28 6.20 10.71
C GLY A 247 -9.88 6.47 12.14
N THR A 248 -10.33 5.66 13.11
CA THR A 248 -10.10 5.91 14.55
C THR A 248 -8.72 5.45 15.02
N ARG A 249 -8.09 4.50 14.33
CA ARG A 249 -6.82 3.91 14.76
C ARG A 249 -5.88 3.73 13.56
N ASP A 250 -4.68 4.29 13.68
CA ASP A 250 -3.58 4.00 12.75
C ASP A 250 -3.03 2.60 13.05
N LEU A 251 -2.77 1.84 11.99
CA LEU A 251 -2.30 0.46 12.07
C LEU A 251 -0.80 0.37 11.84
N THR A 252 -0.36 0.73 10.65
CA THR A 252 1.06 0.66 10.23
C THR A 252 1.27 1.43 8.94
N ALA A 253 2.53 1.66 8.59
CA ALA A 253 2.94 2.26 7.33
C ALA A 253 3.81 1.27 6.52
N GLY A 254 3.69 1.35 5.20
CA GLY A 254 4.43 0.51 4.27
C GLY A 254 4.75 1.25 2.98
N LYS A 255 5.21 0.52 1.98
CA LYS A 255 5.60 1.08 0.69
C LYS A 255 4.73 0.54 -0.43
N LEU A 256 4.33 1.41 -1.34
CA LEU A 256 3.76 0.99 -2.62
C LEU A 256 4.81 0.18 -3.39
N THR A 257 4.48 -1.05 -3.75
CA THR A 257 5.42 -1.96 -4.43
C THR A 257 5.04 -2.19 -5.88
N ILE A 258 3.76 -2.26 -6.17
CA ILE A 258 3.25 -2.58 -7.50
C ILE A 258 2.06 -1.68 -7.82
N MET A 259 2.07 -1.19 -9.03
CA MET A 259 0.93 -0.61 -9.72
C MET A 259 0.57 -1.53 -10.88
N ASP A 260 -0.68 -1.86 -11.04
CA ASP A 260 -1.15 -2.74 -12.11
C ASP A 260 -0.82 -2.14 -13.48
N ASN A 261 -0.64 -3.01 -14.47
CA ASN A 261 -0.30 -2.62 -15.83
C ASN A 261 -1.51 -2.14 -16.67
N ALA A 262 -2.71 -2.23 -16.11
CA ALA A 262 -3.96 -1.82 -16.74
C ALA A 262 -4.84 -1.00 -15.80
N VAL A 263 -5.56 -0.04 -16.37
CA VAL A 263 -6.65 0.67 -15.71
C VAL A 263 -7.93 -0.11 -15.99
N ASP A 264 -8.73 -0.36 -14.96
CA ASP A 264 -10.03 -1.01 -15.10
C ASP A 264 -10.98 -0.10 -15.87
N ALA A 265 -11.34 -0.52 -17.09
CA ALA A 265 -12.19 0.25 -17.99
C ALA A 265 -13.64 0.40 -17.49
N SER A 266 -14.07 -0.42 -16.53
CA SER A 266 -15.44 -0.38 -16.01
C SER A 266 -15.68 0.78 -15.05
N ASN A 267 -14.65 1.19 -14.30
CA ASN A 267 -14.74 2.21 -13.24
C ASN A 267 -13.62 3.25 -13.29
N GLY A 268 -12.68 3.14 -14.25
CA GLY A 268 -11.57 4.08 -14.40
C GLY A 268 -10.53 4.03 -13.28
N SER A 269 -10.50 2.97 -12.47
CA SER A 269 -9.55 2.83 -11.36
C SER A 269 -8.31 2.03 -11.75
N ILE A 270 -7.23 2.23 -11.01
CA ILE A 270 -6.00 1.44 -11.11
C ILE A 270 -5.77 0.66 -9.83
N HIS A 271 -5.43 -0.62 -9.96
CA HIS A 271 -5.12 -1.47 -8.82
C HIS A 271 -3.68 -1.25 -8.36
N LEU A 272 -3.52 -1.12 -7.06
CA LEU A 272 -2.26 -0.88 -6.38
C LEU A 272 -2.04 -1.94 -5.33
N ARG A 273 -0.77 -2.28 -5.08
CA ARG A 273 -0.39 -3.15 -3.97
C ARG A 273 0.77 -2.54 -3.20
N ALA A 274 0.58 -2.40 -1.91
CA ALA A 274 1.63 -2.01 -0.97
C ALA A 274 2.03 -3.18 -0.10
N THR A 275 3.28 -3.17 0.38
CA THR A 275 3.84 -4.21 1.26
C THR A 275 4.14 -3.62 2.62
N PHE A 276 3.84 -4.39 3.65
CA PHE A 276 3.95 -4.01 5.06
C PHE A 276 4.64 -5.09 5.87
N ASP A 277 5.45 -4.68 6.82
CA ASP A 277 5.93 -5.58 7.88
C ASP A 277 4.77 -5.90 8.83
N ASN A 278 4.61 -7.17 9.17
CA ASN A 278 3.48 -7.64 9.98
C ASN A 278 3.92 -8.58 11.12
N LYS A 279 5.09 -8.35 11.69
CA LYS A 279 5.65 -9.16 12.78
C LYS A 279 4.71 -9.30 13.98
N ASN A 280 3.90 -8.28 14.23
CA ASN A 280 2.95 -8.23 15.35
C ASN A 280 1.59 -8.87 15.01
N GLY A 281 1.37 -9.36 13.78
CA GLY A 281 0.13 -10.00 13.35
C GLY A 281 -1.10 -9.07 13.35
N ILE A 282 -0.91 -7.75 13.29
CA ILE A 282 -2.01 -6.78 13.30
C ILE A 282 -2.83 -6.86 12.02
N LEU A 283 -2.18 -7.10 10.90
CA LEU A 283 -2.83 -7.25 9.60
C LEU A 283 -3.15 -8.72 9.37
N TRP A 284 -4.41 -8.98 9.06
CA TRP A 284 -4.89 -10.33 8.78
C TRP A 284 -5.52 -10.39 7.38
N PRO A 285 -5.22 -11.43 6.58
CA PRO A 285 -5.80 -11.59 5.25
C PRO A 285 -7.33 -11.46 5.25
N GLY A 286 -7.86 -10.67 4.33
CA GLY A 286 -9.29 -10.42 4.21
C GLY A 286 -9.79 -9.22 5.00
N LEU A 287 -8.99 -8.63 5.91
CA LEU A 287 -9.43 -7.43 6.64
C LEU A 287 -9.51 -6.21 5.71
N PRO A 288 -10.62 -5.45 5.75
CA PRO A 288 -10.70 -4.16 5.09
C PRO A 288 -9.94 -3.10 5.89
N VAL A 289 -9.22 -2.22 5.20
CA VAL A 289 -8.42 -1.15 5.78
C VAL A 289 -8.58 0.13 4.97
N ALA A 290 -8.54 1.28 5.63
CA ALA A 290 -8.38 2.56 4.94
C ALA A 290 -6.91 2.75 4.59
N THR A 291 -6.65 3.28 3.39
CA THR A 291 -5.31 3.50 2.87
C THR A 291 -5.10 4.97 2.56
N ARG A 292 -3.93 5.49 2.88
CA ARG A 292 -3.50 6.85 2.59
C ARG A 292 -2.16 6.78 1.87
N LEU A 293 -2.19 6.94 0.54
CA LEU A 293 -1.01 6.90 -0.32
C LEU A 293 -0.42 8.30 -0.47
N THR A 294 0.80 8.52 -0.01
CA THR A 294 1.57 9.75 -0.26
C THR A 294 2.12 9.74 -1.68
N VAL A 295 1.74 10.75 -2.47
CA VAL A 295 2.18 10.92 -3.87
C VAL A 295 3.12 12.10 -4.06
N GLU A 296 3.10 13.06 -3.15
CA GLU A 296 3.97 14.22 -3.22
C GLU A 296 4.28 14.74 -1.81
N ILE A 297 5.51 15.17 -1.60
CA ILE A 297 5.98 15.77 -0.36
C ILE A 297 6.56 17.13 -0.74
N ARG A 298 6.00 18.21 -0.19
CA ARG A 298 6.49 19.58 -0.41
C ARG A 298 6.68 20.31 0.91
N LYS A 299 7.77 21.05 0.98
CA LYS A 299 8.04 22.01 2.06
C LYS A 299 7.76 23.42 1.56
N GLY A 300 7.04 24.20 2.35
CA GLY A 300 6.76 25.60 2.04
C GLY A 300 5.89 26.26 3.11
N VAL A 301 5.52 27.51 2.87
CA VAL A 301 4.67 28.26 3.80
C VAL A 301 3.25 27.72 3.73
N VAL A 302 2.69 27.39 4.87
CA VAL A 302 1.33 26.87 5.02
C VAL A 302 0.45 27.79 5.82
N VAL A 303 -0.80 27.90 5.42
CA VAL A 303 -1.84 28.61 6.15
C VAL A 303 -3.13 27.75 6.13
N PRO A 304 -4.01 27.89 7.13
CA PRO A 304 -5.33 27.27 7.05
C PRO A 304 -6.05 27.74 5.77
N ASP A 305 -6.77 26.83 5.11
CA ASP A 305 -7.52 27.16 3.89
C ASP A 305 -8.54 28.29 4.10
N LYS A 306 -9.12 28.36 5.31
CA LYS A 306 -10.03 29.44 5.76
C LYS A 306 -9.35 30.82 5.78
N ALA A 307 -8.04 30.91 5.81
CA ALA A 307 -7.32 32.19 5.72
C ALA A 307 -7.29 32.75 4.30
N LEU A 308 -7.67 31.94 3.30
CA LEU A 308 -7.71 32.31 1.89
C LEU A 308 -9.13 32.65 1.47
N ALA A 309 -9.32 33.84 0.89
CA ALA A 309 -10.58 34.27 0.32
C ALA A 309 -10.49 34.26 -1.22
N ARG A 310 -11.63 34.04 -1.89
CA ARG A 310 -11.72 34.06 -3.35
C ARG A 310 -12.29 35.37 -3.81
N GLY A 311 -11.53 36.12 -4.63
CA GLY A 311 -11.93 37.36 -5.24
C GLY A 311 -12.08 37.24 -6.75
N ARG A 312 -12.34 38.38 -7.42
CA ARG A 312 -12.45 38.46 -8.91
C ARG A 312 -11.14 38.08 -9.60
N ASP A 313 -10.01 38.44 -8.98
CA ASP A 313 -8.65 38.26 -9.54
C ASP A 313 -7.96 36.99 -9.05
N GLY A 314 -8.68 36.09 -8.36
CA GLY A 314 -8.13 34.85 -7.80
C GLY A 314 -8.16 34.80 -6.27
N LEU A 315 -7.30 33.95 -5.69
CA LEU A 315 -7.17 33.81 -4.24
C LEU A 315 -6.40 35.00 -3.66
N TYR A 316 -6.81 35.45 -2.49
CA TYR A 316 -6.12 36.48 -1.72
C TYR A 316 -6.20 36.21 -0.22
N ALA A 317 -5.31 36.80 0.55
CA ALA A 317 -5.32 36.81 1.99
C ALA A 317 -5.12 38.24 2.52
N TYR A 318 -5.60 38.48 3.72
CA TYR A 318 -5.27 39.69 4.47
C TYR A 318 -4.12 39.38 5.42
N VAL A 319 -3.03 40.10 5.27
CA VAL A 319 -1.84 40.01 6.13
C VAL A 319 -1.80 41.23 7.04
N VAL A 320 -1.61 41.03 8.34
CA VAL A 320 -1.52 42.13 9.31
C VAL A 320 -0.11 42.70 9.26
N GLY A 321 0.00 44.00 9.02
CA GLY A 321 1.27 44.73 9.07
C GLY A 321 1.68 45.11 10.49
N PRO A 322 2.93 45.55 10.66
CA PRO A 322 3.47 45.98 11.97
C PRO A 322 2.75 47.20 12.57
N ASP A 323 2.02 47.97 11.75
CA ASP A 323 1.20 49.11 12.14
C ASP A 323 -0.24 48.72 12.55
N GLY A 324 -0.55 47.42 12.63
CA GLY A 324 -1.87 46.91 12.95
C GLY A 324 -2.90 47.08 11.82
N LYS A 325 -2.46 47.40 10.62
CA LYS A 325 -3.32 47.47 9.44
C LYS A 325 -3.22 46.24 8.58
N VAL A 326 -4.32 45.85 7.97
CA VAL A 326 -4.35 44.72 7.04
C VAL A 326 -4.02 45.14 5.62
N VAL A 327 -3.19 44.32 4.96
CA VAL A 327 -2.84 44.46 3.56
C VAL A 327 -3.40 43.26 2.80
N ARG A 328 -4.17 43.51 1.76
CA ARG A 328 -4.67 42.47 0.86
C ARG A 328 -3.56 42.03 -0.08
N ARG A 329 -3.14 40.78 0.02
CA ARG A 329 -2.14 40.20 -0.88
C ARG A 329 -2.75 39.09 -1.75
N SER A 330 -2.46 39.13 -3.07
CA SER A 330 -2.79 38.03 -3.99
C SER A 330 -1.96 36.80 -3.61
N VAL A 331 -2.60 35.62 -3.58
CA VAL A 331 -1.97 34.38 -3.16
C VAL A 331 -2.09 33.34 -4.27
N LYS A 332 -0.95 32.69 -4.56
CA LYS A 332 -0.92 31.47 -5.40
C LYS A 332 -0.64 30.26 -4.53
N THR A 333 -1.49 29.27 -4.60
CA THR A 333 -1.35 28.01 -3.86
C THR A 333 -0.83 26.93 -4.81
N ALA A 334 0.02 26.02 -4.27
CA ALA A 334 0.44 24.84 -4.99
C ALA A 334 -0.67 23.78 -4.97
N PHE A 335 -1.23 23.53 -3.78
CA PHE A 335 -2.41 22.70 -3.57
C PHE A 335 -3.05 23.04 -2.22
N VAL A 336 -4.29 22.67 -2.06
CA VAL A 336 -5.08 22.83 -0.84
C VAL A 336 -5.44 21.43 -0.37
N THR A 337 -5.23 21.16 0.92
CA THR A 337 -5.69 19.96 1.60
C THR A 337 -6.99 20.28 2.37
N ASP A 338 -7.58 19.30 3.05
CA ASP A 338 -8.86 19.47 3.78
C ASP A 338 -8.86 20.62 4.81
N ALA A 339 -7.72 21.08 5.27
CA ALA A 339 -7.63 22.12 6.27
C ALA A 339 -6.52 23.16 6.03
N MET A 340 -5.54 22.87 5.15
CA MET A 340 -4.35 23.70 4.95
C MET A 340 -4.05 23.93 3.48
N ALA A 341 -3.55 25.11 3.16
CA ALA A 341 -3.08 25.49 1.84
C ALA A 341 -1.57 25.70 1.86
N LEU A 342 -0.88 25.06 0.92
CA LEU A 342 0.53 25.34 0.62
C LEU A 342 0.62 26.54 -0.30
N VAL A 343 1.25 27.61 0.18
CA VAL A 343 1.39 28.88 -0.54
C VAL A 343 2.72 28.91 -1.28
N ASN A 344 2.64 29.20 -2.59
CA ASN A 344 3.82 29.42 -3.43
C ASN A 344 4.25 30.89 -3.45
N GLU A 345 3.26 31.81 -3.49
CA GLU A 345 3.48 33.25 -3.61
C GLU A 345 2.45 34.03 -2.80
N GLY A 346 2.87 35.14 -2.20
CA GLY A 346 1.98 36.12 -1.57
C GLY A 346 2.01 36.12 -0.04
N ILE A 347 2.46 35.04 0.61
CA ILE A 347 2.61 34.93 2.07
C ILE A 347 4.01 34.42 2.38
N ASN A 348 4.68 35.03 3.33
CA ASN A 348 6.01 34.62 3.82
C ASN A 348 5.91 33.91 5.15
N ASP A 349 6.96 33.17 5.51
CA ASP A 349 7.12 32.59 6.84
C ASP A 349 7.13 33.67 7.91
N GLY A 350 6.30 33.52 8.94
CA GLY A 350 6.13 34.51 10.00
C GLY A 350 5.06 35.60 9.73
N ASP A 351 4.49 35.67 8.54
CA ASP A 351 3.37 36.60 8.25
C ASP A 351 2.16 36.26 9.12
N GLU A 352 1.52 37.26 9.72
CA GLU A 352 0.28 37.10 10.48
C GLU A 352 -0.92 37.25 9.54
N VAL A 353 -1.64 36.15 9.29
CA VAL A 353 -2.69 36.05 8.27
C VAL A 353 -4.06 35.97 8.94
N VAL A 354 -5.00 36.82 8.51
CA VAL A 354 -6.37 36.84 9.04
C VAL A 354 -7.12 35.59 8.58
N MET A 355 -7.65 34.83 9.54
CA MET A 355 -8.41 33.60 9.32
C MET A 355 -9.92 33.79 9.45
N ASP A 356 -10.37 34.68 10.34
CA ASP A 356 -11.78 35.00 10.55
C ASP A 356 -11.99 36.51 10.66
N GLY A 357 -13.16 36.99 10.28
CA GLY A 357 -13.48 38.42 10.23
C GLY A 357 -13.20 39.08 8.87
N GLN A 358 -12.73 38.33 7.86
CA GLN A 358 -12.34 38.83 6.54
C GLN A 358 -13.47 39.60 5.79
N SER A 359 -14.73 39.24 6.03
CA SER A 359 -15.88 39.91 5.40
C SER A 359 -16.16 41.34 5.90
N ARG A 360 -15.55 41.69 7.04
CA ARG A 360 -15.77 43.00 7.69
C ARG A 360 -14.61 43.95 7.52
N ILE A 361 -13.51 43.52 6.90
CA ILE A 361 -12.30 44.31 6.71
C ILE A 361 -12.02 44.59 5.25
N GLY A 362 -11.37 45.70 4.98
CA GLY A 362 -10.85 46.10 3.68
C GLY A 362 -9.36 46.41 3.76
N ASP A 363 -8.74 46.59 2.60
CA ASP A 363 -7.32 46.93 2.51
C ASP A 363 -7.02 48.25 3.25
N GLY A 364 -5.95 48.24 4.07
CA GLY A 364 -5.52 49.40 4.88
C GLY A 364 -6.29 49.62 6.19
N MET A 365 -7.30 48.85 6.53
CA MET A 365 -8.06 48.99 7.77
C MET A 365 -7.26 48.52 9.00
N LYS A 366 -7.45 49.24 10.15
CA LYS A 366 -6.85 48.86 11.44
C LYS A 366 -7.65 47.72 12.06
N VAL A 367 -6.96 46.65 12.53
CA VAL A 367 -7.57 45.48 13.13
C VAL A 367 -7.01 45.26 14.56
N SER A 368 -7.84 44.61 15.37
CA SER A 368 -7.45 44.07 16.68
C SER A 368 -7.36 42.56 16.55
N VAL A 369 -6.14 42.02 16.63
CA VAL A 369 -5.87 40.61 16.38
C VAL A 369 -6.08 39.81 17.68
N THR A 370 -6.85 38.72 17.53
CA THR A 370 -6.93 37.64 18.51
C THR A 370 -6.19 36.44 17.93
N PRO A 371 -5.14 35.91 18.57
CA PRO A 371 -4.42 34.76 18.07
C PRO A 371 -5.34 33.55 17.99
N TRP A 372 -5.27 32.80 16.89
CA TRP A 372 -5.94 31.53 16.77
C TRP A 372 -5.26 30.49 17.63
N SER A 373 -6.00 29.88 18.58
CA SER A 373 -5.49 28.91 19.53
C SER A 373 -5.49 27.46 19.02
N GLY A 374 -6.03 27.19 17.82
CA GLY A 374 -5.96 25.90 17.17
C GLY A 374 -4.57 25.68 16.59
N ALA A 375 -3.77 24.81 17.21
CA ALA A 375 -2.43 24.52 16.72
C ALA A 375 -2.47 23.92 15.30
N PRO A 376 -1.61 24.36 14.36
CA PRO A 376 -1.19 23.50 13.30
C PRO A 376 -0.27 22.45 13.93
N THR A 377 -0.79 21.30 14.29
CA THR A 377 -0.01 20.15 14.74
C THR A 377 0.93 19.75 13.61
N GLY A 378 2.22 19.66 13.91
CA GLY A 378 3.25 19.22 12.99
C GLY A 378 2.90 17.85 12.43
N GLU A 379 3.20 17.65 11.12
CA GLU A 379 2.76 16.56 10.24
C GLU A 379 1.27 16.61 9.90
N LEU A 380 0.96 17.55 9.00
CA LEU A 380 -0.37 17.66 8.41
C LEU A 380 -0.45 16.71 7.21
N SER A 381 -1.00 15.53 7.42
CA SER A 381 -1.41 14.65 6.35
C SER A 381 -2.82 15.03 5.89
N GLY A 382 -2.92 15.87 4.88
CA GLY A 382 -4.20 16.27 4.30
C GLY A 382 -4.60 15.29 3.19
N GLY A 383 -5.75 14.62 3.34
CA GLY A 383 -6.40 13.89 2.25
C GLY A 383 -7.09 14.87 1.30
N VAL A 384 -6.97 14.66 0.00
CA VAL A 384 -7.78 15.37 -1.00
C VAL A 384 -9.13 14.67 -1.05
N SER A 385 -10.17 15.28 -0.52
CA SER A 385 -11.54 14.83 -0.75
C SER A 385 -11.98 15.22 -2.16
N GLN A 386 -12.74 14.34 -2.82
CA GLN A 386 -13.34 14.55 -4.15
C GLN A 386 -14.36 15.67 -4.18
#